data_1308dd12f53e6785a196436087d81fb7
#
_entry.id   1308dd12f53e6785a196436087d81fb7
#
_cell.length_a   1.000
_cell.length_b   1.000
_cell.length_c   1.000
_cell.angle_alpha   90.00
_cell.angle_beta   90.00
_cell.angle_gamma   90.00
#
_symmetry.space_group_name_H-M   'P 1'
#
loop_
_entity.id
_entity.type
_entity.pdbx_description
1 polymer ?
#
loop_
_entity_poly.entity_id
_entity_poly.type
_entity_poly.pdbx_seq_one_letter_code
_entity_poly.pdbx_strand_id
1 'polypeptide(L)'
;NPGPGGYGVVLKCAGRVMELSEGFSLTTNNRMELLAVIKGLEAIRWQNAEVHVTSDSSYVVNAINKGWLENWRRKGFAKVKNPDLWMRLLPLLARHRVAFHWIKGHAGHPENERCDALAVAAGAGAVAQGKQLPPDTGYVPDEALV
;
A
#
# COMPACT_ATOMS: atom_id res chain seq x y z
N ASN A 1 12.66 9.61 -2.99
CA ASN A 1 12.52 9.92 -1.59
C ASN A 1 12.71 8.72 -0.66
N PRO A 2 13.75 7.90 -0.82
CA PRO A 2 13.99 6.82 0.12
C PRO A 2 14.27 7.37 1.53
N GLY A 3 13.70 6.71 2.51
CA GLY A 3 13.87 7.12 3.91
C GLY A 3 12.93 6.33 4.81
N PRO A 4 12.86 6.71 6.10
CA PRO A 4 11.87 6.11 6.99
C PRO A 4 10.46 6.40 6.47
N GLY A 5 9.60 5.40 6.51
CA GLY A 5 8.24 5.54 6.06
C GLY A 5 7.31 4.54 6.72
N GLY A 6 6.01 4.74 6.52
CA GLY A 6 5.00 3.87 7.05
C GLY A 6 3.77 3.84 6.19
N TYR A 7 2.90 2.88 6.48
CA TYR A 7 1.57 2.83 5.88
C TYR A 7 0.50 2.90 6.96
N GLY A 8 -0.69 3.34 6.55
CA GLY A 8 -1.88 3.32 7.37
C GLY A 8 -3.07 2.81 6.59
N VAL A 9 -3.90 2.01 7.22
CA VAL A 9 -5.10 1.44 6.64
C VAL A 9 -6.26 1.63 7.58
N VAL A 10 -7.40 2.07 7.04
CA VAL A 10 -8.69 2.04 7.74
C VAL A 10 -9.57 1.05 6.99
N LEU A 11 -9.89 -0.06 7.64
CA LEU A 11 -10.70 -1.13 7.08
C LEU A 11 -12.07 -1.10 7.74
N LYS A 12 -13.13 -0.96 6.92
CA LYS A 12 -14.52 -0.91 7.41
C LYS A 12 -15.32 -2.08 6.87
N CYS A 13 -16.03 -2.75 7.74
CA CYS A 13 -16.90 -3.84 7.36
C CYS A 13 -18.03 -4.00 8.39
N ALA A 14 -19.30 -3.97 7.94
CA ALA A 14 -20.48 -4.23 8.76
C ALA A 14 -20.50 -3.42 10.08
N GLY A 15 -20.15 -2.13 9.99
CA GLY A 15 -20.13 -1.24 11.16
C GLY A 15 -18.90 -1.37 12.04
N ARG A 16 -17.98 -2.28 11.72
CA ARG A 16 -16.71 -2.41 12.42
C ARG A 16 -15.62 -1.64 11.69
N VAL A 17 -14.70 -1.09 12.47
CA VAL A 17 -13.54 -0.36 11.94
C VAL A 17 -12.28 -0.98 12.52
N MET A 18 -11.34 -1.33 11.65
CA MET A 18 -10.01 -1.81 12.03
C MET A 18 -8.97 -0.88 11.44
N GLU A 19 -7.97 -0.54 12.21
CA GLU A 19 -6.84 0.27 11.75
C GLU A 19 -5.58 -0.59 11.75
N LEU A 20 -4.80 -0.48 10.68
CA LEU A 20 -3.52 -1.16 10.55
C LEU A 20 -2.46 -0.12 10.21
N SER A 21 -1.28 -0.28 10.78
CA SER A 21 -0.13 0.57 10.45
C SER A 21 1.17 -0.15 10.77
N GLU A 22 2.19 0.10 9.97
CA GLU A 22 3.56 -0.33 10.23
C GLU A 22 4.53 0.69 9.67
N GLY A 23 5.73 0.73 10.22
CA GLY A 23 6.79 1.60 9.76
C GLY A 23 8.06 0.83 9.44
N PHE A 24 8.88 1.40 8.57
CA PHE A 24 10.13 0.80 8.09
C PHE A 24 11.24 1.84 8.08
N SER A 25 12.46 1.39 8.33
CA SER A 25 13.62 2.28 8.45
C SER A 25 14.04 2.89 7.12
N LEU A 26 13.85 2.17 6.02
CA LEU A 26 14.19 2.64 4.68
C LEU A 26 13.21 2.05 3.66
N THR A 27 12.41 2.90 3.04
CA THR A 27 11.40 2.52 2.07
C THR A 27 11.05 3.72 1.19
N THR A 28 10.00 3.61 0.37
CA THR A 28 9.50 4.69 -0.46
C THR A 28 7.99 4.87 -0.26
N ASN A 29 7.46 6.05 -0.62
CA ASN A 29 6.03 6.31 -0.55
C ASN A 29 5.23 5.32 -1.41
N ASN A 30 5.70 5.04 -2.62
CA ASN A 30 5.00 4.11 -3.51
C ASN A 30 4.92 2.70 -2.92
N ARG A 31 5.98 2.23 -2.27
CA ARG A 31 5.95 0.94 -1.58
C ARG A 31 4.95 0.95 -0.43
N MET A 32 4.91 2.03 0.35
CA MET A 32 4.00 2.14 1.49
C MET A 32 2.54 2.20 1.04
N GLU A 33 2.23 2.95 -0.01
CA GLU A 33 0.88 3.00 -0.56
C GLU A 33 0.42 1.63 -1.07
N LEU A 34 1.30 0.92 -1.76
CA LEU A 34 1.00 -0.42 -2.27
C LEU A 34 0.87 -1.43 -1.14
N LEU A 35 1.76 -1.38 -0.16
CA LEU A 35 1.72 -2.28 0.99
C LEU A 35 0.47 -2.07 1.85
N ALA A 36 -0.01 -0.82 1.95
CA ALA A 36 -1.27 -0.53 2.64
C ALA A 36 -2.44 -1.31 2.02
N VAL A 37 -2.55 -1.32 0.70
CA VAL A 37 -3.60 -2.07 -0.01
C VAL A 37 -3.44 -3.57 0.26
N ILE A 38 -2.23 -4.09 0.15
CA ILE A 38 -1.94 -5.51 0.38
C ILE A 38 -2.34 -5.92 1.79
N LYS A 39 -1.92 -5.15 2.80
CA LYS A 39 -2.21 -5.47 4.20
C LYS A 39 -3.70 -5.38 4.52
N GLY A 40 -4.39 -4.40 3.93
CA GLY A 40 -5.84 -4.29 4.06
C GLY A 40 -6.56 -5.50 3.50
N LEU A 41 -6.19 -5.95 2.30
CA LEU A 41 -6.78 -7.13 1.68
C LEU A 41 -6.42 -8.41 2.42
N GLU A 42 -5.19 -8.54 2.89
CA GLU A 42 -4.76 -9.72 3.68
C GLU A 42 -5.49 -9.83 5.02
N ALA A 43 -5.97 -8.73 5.57
CA ALA A 43 -6.72 -8.73 6.82
C ALA A 43 -8.14 -9.28 6.68
N ILE A 44 -8.66 -9.40 5.47
CA ILE A 44 -9.98 -9.96 5.20
C ILE A 44 -9.91 -11.49 5.31
N ARG A 45 -10.69 -12.06 6.22
CA ARG A 45 -10.58 -13.48 6.57
C ARG A 45 -11.42 -14.43 5.70
N TRP A 46 -12.39 -13.90 4.95
CA TRP A 46 -13.24 -14.71 4.08
C TRP A 46 -12.88 -14.50 2.61
N GLN A 47 -13.38 -15.37 1.74
CA GLN A 47 -13.14 -15.28 0.31
C GLN A 47 -14.32 -14.64 -0.41
N ASN A 48 -14.09 -14.17 -1.64
CA ASN A 48 -15.10 -13.59 -2.50
C ASN A 48 -15.80 -12.38 -1.88
N ALA A 49 -15.05 -11.59 -1.10
CA ALA A 49 -15.57 -10.34 -0.58
C ALA A 49 -15.66 -9.30 -1.68
N GLU A 50 -16.69 -8.45 -1.63
CA GLU A 50 -16.73 -7.24 -2.43
C GLU A 50 -15.96 -6.16 -1.68
N VAL A 51 -14.88 -5.67 -2.27
CA VAL A 51 -13.96 -4.74 -1.61
C VAL A 51 -13.83 -3.48 -2.43
N HIS A 52 -14.02 -2.34 -1.80
CA HIS A 52 -13.75 -1.04 -2.39
C HIS A 52 -12.50 -0.45 -1.76
N VAL A 53 -11.45 -0.30 -2.55
CA VAL A 53 -10.20 0.33 -2.13
C VAL A 53 -10.23 1.78 -2.55
N THR A 54 -10.13 2.68 -1.59
CA THR A 54 -10.05 4.12 -1.83
C THR A 54 -8.65 4.59 -1.47
N SER A 55 -7.96 5.22 -2.40
CA SER A 55 -6.58 5.66 -2.22
C SER A 55 -6.33 6.97 -2.95
N ASP A 56 -5.47 7.80 -2.39
CA ASP A 56 -4.97 9.01 -3.06
C ASP A 56 -3.73 8.73 -3.93
N SER A 57 -3.25 7.49 -3.96
CA SER A 57 -2.10 7.11 -4.77
C SER A 57 -2.51 6.81 -6.21
N SER A 58 -2.22 7.74 -7.12
CA SER A 58 -2.44 7.50 -8.55
C SER A 58 -1.58 6.33 -9.06
N TYR A 59 -0.39 6.13 -8.48
CA TYR A 59 0.49 5.02 -8.80
C TYR A 59 -0.20 3.66 -8.64
N VAL A 60 -0.87 3.45 -7.50
CA VAL A 60 -1.56 2.18 -7.23
C VAL A 60 -2.86 2.08 -8.03
N VAL A 61 -3.69 3.11 -7.97
CA VAL A 61 -5.02 3.07 -8.59
C VAL A 61 -4.93 2.95 -10.10
N ASN A 62 -4.04 3.69 -10.74
CA ASN A 62 -3.88 3.63 -12.20
C ASN A 62 -3.30 2.30 -12.68
N ALA A 63 -2.41 1.68 -11.90
CA ALA A 63 -1.87 0.38 -12.26
C ALA A 63 -2.97 -0.67 -12.46
N ILE A 64 -4.02 -0.58 -11.65
CA ILE A 64 -5.18 -1.48 -11.74
C ILE A 64 -6.15 -0.98 -12.82
N ASN A 65 -6.61 0.26 -12.69
CA ASN A 65 -7.72 0.78 -13.50
C ASN A 65 -7.35 1.03 -14.96
N LYS A 66 -6.08 1.30 -15.23
CA LYS A 66 -5.59 1.48 -16.61
C LYS A 66 -5.00 0.20 -17.22
N GLY A 67 -5.07 -0.91 -16.50
CA GLY A 67 -4.62 -2.20 -17.01
C GLY A 67 -3.10 -2.39 -17.02
N TRP A 68 -2.34 -1.51 -16.37
CA TRP A 68 -0.86 -1.62 -16.35
C TRP A 68 -0.40 -2.88 -15.64
N LEU A 69 -1.04 -3.25 -14.54
CA LEU A 69 -0.65 -4.43 -13.77
C LEU A 69 -0.80 -5.71 -14.61
N GLU A 70 -1.90 -5.86 -15.34
CA GLU A 70 -2.11 -7.01 -16.20
C GLU A 70 -1.06 -7.09 -17.32
N ASN A 71 -0.70 -5.94 -17.89
CA ASN A 71 0.36 -5.86 -18.89
C ASN A 71 1.72 -6.26 -18.30
N TRP A 72 2.04 -5.78 -17.09
CA TRP A 72 3.27 -6.14 -16.41
C TRP A 72 3.33 -7.64 -16.10
N ARG A 73 2.20 -8.21 -15.67
CA ARG A 73 2.10 -9.63 -15.38
C ARG A 73 2.44 -10.48 -16.62
N ARG A 74 1.89 -10.11 -17.78
CA ARG A 74 2.17 -10.82 -19.04
C ARG A 74 3.64 -10.77 -19.40
N LYS A 75 4.34 -9.71 -19.04
CA LYS A 75 5.76 -9.52 -19.32
C LYS A 75 6.68 -10.03 -18.21
N GLY A 76 6.12 -10.76 -17.22
CA GLY A 76 6.90 -11.28 -16.11
C GLY A 76 7.50 -10.23 -15.20
N PHE A 77 6.89 -9.04 -15.14
CA PHE A 77 7.36 -7.89 -14.36
C PHE A 77 8.74 -7.39 -14.75
N ALA A 78 9.15 -7.63 -16.00
CA ALA A 78 10.43 -7.13 -16.50
C ALA A 78 10.47 -5.61 -16.44
N LYS A 79 11.53 -5.05 -15.84
CA LYS A 79 11.77 -3.61 -15.69
C LYS A 79 10.70 -2.85 -14.90
N VAL A 80 9.91 -3.54 -14.10
CA VAL A 80 8.89 -2.94 -13.24
C VAL A 80 9.46 -2.74 -11.86
N LYS A 81 9.24 -1.57 -11.26
CA LYS A 81 9.62 -1.30 -9.87
C LYS A 81 8.66 -2.00 -8.91
N ASN A 82 9.19 -2.38 -7.74
CA ASN A 82 8.42 -3.02 -6.67
C ASN A 82 7.73 -4.33 -7.09
N PRO A 83 8.41 -5.18 -7.87
CA PRO A 83 7.79 -6.40 -8.38
C PRO A 83 7.35 -7.35 -7.26
N ASP A 84 8.08 -7.39 -6.15
CA ASP A 84 7.73 -8.19 -4.98
C ASP A 84 6.33 -7.87 -4.47
N LEU A 85 6.00 -6.60 -4.33
CA LEU A 85 4.70 -6.17 -3.83
C LEU A 85 3.59 -6.37 -4.88
N TRP A 86 3.85 -6.06 -6.15
CA TRP A 86 2.86 -6.31 -7.20
C TRP A 86 2.53 -7.79 -7.32
N MET A 87 3.52 -8.67 -7.23
CA MET A 87 3.31 -10.11 -7.25
C MET A 87 2.53 -10.60 -6.04
N ARG A 88 2.75 -10.00 -4.87
CA ARG A 88 1.99 -10.31 -3.65
C ARG A 88 0.54 -9.87 -3.74
N LEU A 89 0.27 -8.79 -4.48
CA LEU A 89 -1.09 -8.28 -4.66
C LEU A 89 -1.94 -9.17 -5.57
N LEU A 90 -1.36 -9.79 -6.59
CA LEU A 90 -2.12 -10.54 -7.60
C LEU A 90 -3.06 -11.60 -7.02
N PRO A 91 -2.62 -12.51 -6.12
CA PRO A 91 -3.53 -13.52 -5.58
C PRO A 91 -4.65 -12.91 -4.73
N LEU A 92 -4.42 -11.75 -4.11
CA LEU A 92 -5.45 -11.06 -3.34
C LEU A 92 -6.54 -10.50 -4.24
N LEU A 93 -6.17 -9.97 -5.41
CA LEU A 93 -7.13 -9.49 -6.41
C LEU A 93 -7.95 -10.64 -7.01
N ALA A 94 -7.34 -11.83 -7.15
CA ALA A 94 -8.05 -13.01 -7.63
C ALA A 94 -8.99 -13.60 -6.57
N ARG A 95 -8.70 -13.38 -5.29
CA ARG A 95 -9.47 -13.92 -4.16
C ARG A 95 -10.76 -13.17 -3.91
N HIS A 96 -10.81 -11.89 -4.25
CA HIS A 96 -11.93 -10.98 -3.97
C HIS A 96 -12.35 -10.21 -5.22
N ARG A 97 -13.54 -9.61 -5.16
CA ARG A 97 -13.98 -8.63 -6.16
C ARG A 97 -13.57 -7.25 -5.66
N VAL A 98 -12.49 -6.73 -6.22
CA VAL A 98 -11.88 -5.49 -5.74
C VAL A 98 -12.04 -4.39 -6.77
N ALA A 99 -12.63 -3.28 -6.35
CA ALA A 99 -12.73 -2.06 -7.15
C ALA A 99 -11.85 -0.99 -6.53
N PHE A 100 -11.11 -0.27 -7.36
CA PHE A 100 -10.20 0.79 -6.92
C PHE A 100 -10.77 2.16 -7.29
N HIS A 101 -10.77 3.06 -6.31
CA HIS A 101 -11.29 4.42 -6.44
C HIS A 101 -10.19 5.40 -6.03
N TRP A 102 -9.89 6.33 -6.95
CA TRP A 102 -8.94 7.39 -6.61
C TRP A 102 -9.66 8.57 -5.96
N ILE A 103 -9.05 9.14 -4.93
CA ILE A 103 -9.48 10.39 -4.32
C ILE A 103 -8.29 11.33 -4.26
N LYS A 104 -8.57 12.64 -4.24
CA LYS A 104 -7.53 13.65 -4.09
C LYS A 104 -7.02 13.66 -2.65
N GLY A 105 -5.70 13.60 -2.46
CA GLY A 105 -5.09 13.72 -1.14
C GLY A 105 -5.32 15.11 -0.54
N HIS A 106 -5.40 15.16 0.79
CA HIS A 106 -5.60 16.39 1.57
C HIS A 106 -6.85 17.18 1.16
N ALA A 107 -7.91 16.46 0.76
CA ALA A 107 -9.16 17.08 0.31
C ALA A 107 -10.31 16.90 1.31
N GLY A 108 -9.98 16.66 2.58
CA GLY A 108 -10.98 16.57 3.66
C GLY A 108 -11.67 15.22 3.78
N HIS A 109 -11.13 14.15 3.19
CA HIS A 109 -11.65 12.80 3.37
C HIS A 109 -11.18 12.23 4.71
N PRO A 110 -12.07 12.02 5.70
CA PRO A 110 -11.65 11.65 7.06
C PRO A 110 -10.83 10.35 7.12
N GLU A 111 -11.24 9.33 6.38
CA GLU A 111 -10.52 8.05 6.38
C GLU A 111 -9.15 8.17 5.74
N ASN A 112 -9.02 8.96 4.68
CA ASN A 112 -7.73 9.19 4.04
C ASN A 112 -6.79 9.98 4.95
N GLU A 113 -7.30 10.99 5.63
CA GLU A 113 -6.52 11.76 6.61
C GLU A 113 -6.11 10.88 7.78
N ARG A 114 -6.97 9.97 8.21
CA ARG A 114 -6.63 9.01 9.28
C ARG A 114 -5.53 8.06 8.84
N CYS A 115 -5.59 7.55 7.61
CA CYS A 115 -4.53 6.71 7.04
C CYS A 115 -3.19 7.45 7.01
N ASP A 116 -3.19 8.72 6.59
CA ASP A 116 -1.98 9.54 6.57
C ASP A 116 -1.42 9.71 7.99
N ALA A 117 -2.27 10.01 8.97
CA ALA A 117 -1.83 10.15 10.36
C ALA A 117 -1.23 8.85 10.91
N LEU A 118 -1.85 7.70 10.62
CA LEU A 118 -1.33 6.39 11.01
C LEU A 118 0.03 6.13 10.35
N ALA A 119 0.16 6.44 9.08
CA ALA A 119 1.39 6.24 8.33
C ALA A 119 2.55 7.08 8.90
N VAL A 120 2.29 8.37 9.16
CA VAL A 120 3.29 9.27 9.74
C VAL A 120 3.70 8.79 11.14
N ALA A 121 2.73 8.44 11.98
CA ALA A 121 3.02 7.98 13.33
C ALA A 121 3.83 6.68 13.36
N ALA A 122 3.59 5.79 12.41
CA ALA A 122 4.30 4.52 12.33
C ALA A 122 5.71 4.65 11.71
N GLY A 123 5.91 5.61 10.82
CA GLY A 123 7.15 5.82 10.08
C GLY A 123 7.99 6.98 10.63
N ALA A 124 7.96 8.10 9.92
CA ALA A 124 8.81 9.26 10.25
C ALA A 124 8.58 9.79 11.67
N GLY A 125 7.34 9.79 12.14
CA GLY A 125 7.01 10.22 13.49
C GLY A 125 7.62 9.31 14.56
N ALA A 126 7.64 8.00 14.33
CA ALA A 126 8.26 7.04 15.23
C ALA A 126 9.78 7.25 15.31
N VAL A 127 10.42 7.47 14.17
CA VAL A 127 11.86 7.77 14.13
C VAL A 127 12.17 9.06 14.87
N ALA A 128 11.34 10.08 14.70
CA ALA A 128 11.50 11.37 15.42
C ALA A 128 11.41 11.19 16.94
N GLN A 129 10.72 10.15 17.43
CA GLN A 129 10.61 9.80 18.83
C GLN A 129 11.73 8.85 19.30
N GLY A 130 12.73 8.60 18.47
CA GLY A 130 13.87 7.74 18.82
C GLY A 130 13.62 6.24 18.65
N LYS A 131 12.52 5.83 18.03
CA LYS A 131 12.23 4.42 17.79
C LYS A 131 13.05 3.87 16.63
N GLN A 132 13.50 2.64 16.77
CA GLN A 132 14.12 1.91 15.66
C GLN A 132 13.06 1.11 14.92
N LEU A 133 13.04 1.25 13.59
CA LEU A 133 12.09 0.56 12.75
C LEU A 133 12.73 -0.63 12.04
N PRO A 134 11.95 -1.68 11.74
CA PRO A 134 12.46 -2.80 10.97
C PRO A 134 12.79 -2.39 9.54
N PRO A 135 13.65 -3.14 8.85
CA PRO A 135 13.90 -2.88 7.43
C PRO A 135 12.71 -3.30 6.57
N ASP A 136 12.53 -2.63 5.44
CA ASP A 136 11.67 -3.09 4.36
C ASP A 136 12.51 -4.07 3.51
N THR A 137 12.37 -5.35 3.78
CA THR A 137 13.26 -6.38 3.24
C THR A 137 13.14 -6.57 1.73
N GLY A 138 12.01 -6.19 1.15
CA GLY A 138 11.81 -6.27 -0.30
C GLY A 138 12.22 -5.02 -1.06
N TYR A 139 12.62 -3.96 -0.35
CA TYR A 139 13.03 -2.74 -1.02
C TYR A 139 14.44 -2.89 -1.58
N VAL A 140 14.58 -2.62 -2.87
CA VAL A 140 15.87 -2.60 -3.56
C VAL A 140 16.13 -1.17 -4.03
N PRO A 141 17.15 -0.49 -3.48
CA PRO A 141 17.51 0.85 -3.94
C PRO A 141 17.86 0.85 -5.43
N ASP A 142 17.51 1.91 -6.15
CA ASP A 142 17.80 2.04 -7.58
C ASP A 142 19.28 1.85 -7.89
N GLU A 143 20.16 2.31 -7.02
CA GLU A 143 21.61 2.18 -7.16
C GLU A 143 22.07 0.71 -7.18
N ALA A 144 21.36 -0.18 -6.53
CA ALA A 144 21.68 -1.60 -6.51
C ALA A 144 21.20 -2.34 -7.77
N LEU A 145 20.47 -1.67 -8.65
CA LEU A 145 19.97 -2.23 -9.90
C LEU A 145 20.88 -1.97 -11.09
N VAL A 146 21.96 -1.24 -10.87
CA VAL A 146 22.92 -0.85 -11.93
C VAL A 146 24.01 -1.90 -12.06
#